data_7bf3ae8336b4e1783f954b4f30f0f0c9
#
_entry.id   7bf3ae8336b4e1783f954b4f30f0f0c9
#
_cell.length_a   1.000
_cell.length_b   1.000
_cell.length_c   1.000
_cell.angle_alpha   90.00
_cell.angle_beta   90.00
_cell.angle_gamma   90.00
#
_symmetry.space_group_name_H-M   'P 1'
#
loop_
_entity.id
_entity.type
_entity.pdbx_description
1 polymer ?
#
loop_
_entity_poly.entity_id
_entity_poly.type
_entity_poly.pdbx_seq_one_letter_code
_entity_poly.pdbx_strand_id
1 'polypeptide(L)'
;MNRDKLISIINGFAKDGKVFSNEQDFQFELALALKNEVEVEQVKLEAASFPQGSWNLDDIRNGKPFSVDKVQKEYTDLIVKTTDGLYYAIELKFKGADKPYLYKSMAFGNVAVLKHGAEHFNAYRFLNDVSRLERINGRLFANDIRIEKGYAVLLTNNSKYKESDFGGSEIWREYSLRGGQKAKHGLLRIRNSEKKYLAFEPLNLNGYYTFEWNDYKLEPDAMLNDKIPGFSFLVVEVDPQEN
;
A
#
# COMPACT_ATOMS: atom_id res chain seq x y z
N MET A 1 0.99 1.98 17.49
CA MET A 1 1.77 2.21 16.22
C MET A 1 1.28 3.48 15.56
N ASN A 2 2.14 4.30 14.95
CA ASN A 2 1.76 5.52 14.23
C ASN A 2 2.53 5.64 12.91
N ARG A 3 2.16 6.64 12.08
CA ARG A 3 2.76 6.92 10.76
C ARG A 3 4.28 7.15 10.86
N ASP A 4 4.73 7.93 11.85
CA ASP A 4 6.15 8.28 11.99
C ASP A 4 7.01 7.06 12.32
N LYS A 5 6.46 6.09 13.05
CA LYS A 5 7.11 4.80 13.32
C LYS A 5 7.36 4.02 12.02
N LEU A 6 6.35 3.92 11.14
CA LEU A 6 6.52 3.29 9.84
C LEU A 6 7.56 4.02 8.97
N ILE A 7 7.52 5.35 8.94
CA ILE A 7 8.53 6.17 8.24
C ILE A 7 9.91 5.88 8.78
N SER A 8 10.06 5.79 10.12
CA SER A 8 11.35 5.48 10.77
C SER A 8 11.88 4.11 10.40
N ILE A 9 11.03 3.07 10.38
CA ILE A 9 11.40 1.70 9.99
C ILE A 9 11.87 1.68 8.53
N ILE A 10 11.12 2.30 7.62
CA ILE A 10 11.46 2.34 6.20
C ILE A 10 12.78 3.09 5.96
N ASN A 11 13.00 4.20 6.67
CA ASN A 11 14.28 4.91 6.63
C ASN A 11 15.44 4.09 7.24
N GLY A 12 15.16 3.23 8.20
CA GLY A 12 16.12 2.25 8.73
C GLY A 12 16.61 1.31 7.64
N PHE A 13 15.72 0.78 6.81
CA PHE A 13 16.11 -0.07 5.67
C PHE A 13 17.04 0.65 4.70
N ALA A 14 16.79 1.93 4.42
CA ALA A 14 17.67 2.72 3.55
C ALA A 14 19.07 2.86 4.15
N LYS A 15 19.18 3.13 5.46
CA LYS A 15 20.46 3.22 6.18
C LYS A 15 21.20 1.88 6.19
N ASP A 16 20.46 0.79 6.27
CA ASP A 16 21.01 -0.57 6.20
C ASP A 16 21.36 -1.00 4.76
N GLY A 17 21.24 -0.09 3.79
CA GLY A 17 21.56 -0.35 2.38
C GLY A 17 20.64 -1.41 1.75
N LYS A 18 19.43 -1.61 2.26
CA LYS A 18 18.47 -2.58 1.70
C LYS A 18 17.88 -2.04 0.42
N VAL A 19 17.86 -2.89 -0.60
CA VAL A 19 17.18 -2.65 -1.88
C VAL A 19 16.22 -3.80 -2.11
N PHE A 20 14.97 -3.50 -2.36
CA PHE A 20 13.93 -4.50 -2.60
C PHE A 20 13.77 -4.77 -4.10
N SER A 21 13.58 -6.03 -4.43
CA SER A 21 13.39 -6.48 -5.81
C SER A 21 11.91 -6.43 -6.25
N ASN A 22 11.00 -6.59 -5.31
CA ASN A 22 9.55 -6.68 -5.53
C ASN A 22 8.75 -6.35 -4.26
N GLU A 23 7.42 -6.41 -4.36
CA GLU A 23 6.48 -6.11 -3.28
C GLU A 23 6.56 -7.12 -2.13
N GLN A 24 6.73 -8.41 -2.44
CA GLN A 24 6.82 -9.47 -1.43
C GLN A 24 8.10 -9.36 -0.59
N ASP A 25 9.22 -9.00 -1.22
CA ASP A 25 10.49 -8.76 -0.56
C ASP A 25 10.37 -7.60 0.44
N PHE A 26 9.77 -6.49 0.02
CA PHE A 26 9.47 -5.35 0.89
C PHE A 26 8.48 -5.71 2.02
N GLN A 27 7.42 -6.46 1.71
CA GLN A 27 6.43 -6.92 2.68
C GLN A 27 7.06 -7.78 3.78
N PHE A 28 7.91 -8.75 3.39
CA PHE A 28 8.59 -9.64 4.32
C PHE A 28 9.52 -8.87 5.28
N GLU A 29 10.36 -8.01 4.75
CA GLU A 29 11.29 -7.21 5.56
C GLU A 29 10.56 -6.25 6.49
N LEU A 30 9.46 -5.62 6.04
CA LEU A 30 8.64 -4.76 6.89
C LEU A 30 7.96 -5.56 8.00
N ALA A 31 7.46 -6.77 7.70
CA ALA A 31 6.86 -7.64 8.71
C ALA A 31 7.87 -8.06 9.78
N LEU A 32 9.10 -8.41 9.39
CA LEU A 32 10.18 -8.74 10.33
C LEU A 32 10.57 -7.55 11.20
N ALA A 33 10.72 -6.37 10.61
CA ALA A 33 11.06 -5.17 11.35
C ALA A 33 9.96 -4.81 12.37
N LEU A 34 8.69 -4.85 11.95
CA LEU A 34 7.55 -4.62 12.84
C LEU A 34 7.49 -5.66 13.97
N LYS A 35 7.73 -6.95 13.67
CA LYS A 35 7.71 -8.00 14.69
C LYS A 35 8.79 -7.84 15.76
N ASN A 36 9.88 -7.16 15.43
CA ASN A 36 10.98 -6.88 16.36
C ASN A 36 10.73 -5.64 17.23
N GLU A 37 9.66 -4.87 16.98
CA GLU A 37 9.29 -3.75 17.81
C GLU A 37 8.67 -4.21 19.13
N VAL A 38 9.10 -3.59 20.23
CA VAL A 38 8.68 -3.99 21.60
C VAL A 38 7.16 -3.91 21.80
N GLU A 39 6.52 -2.96 21.12
CA GLU A 39 5.08 -2.74 21.18
C GLU A 39 4.26 -3.71 20.30
N VAL A 40 4.92 -4.58 19.52
CA VAL A 40 4.24 -5.48 18.58
C VAL A 40 4.20 -6.91 19.14
N GLU A 41 2.99 -7.39 19.41
CA GLU A 41 2.73 -8.77 19.84
C GLU A 41 2.77 -9.74 18.65
N GLN A 42 2.11 -9.38 17.55
CA GLN A 42 1.96 -10.27 16.39
C GLN A 42 1.87 -9.50 15.08
N VAL A 43 2.44 -10.09 14.02
CA VAL A 43 2.25 -9.66 12.63
C VAL A 43 1.68 -10.83 11.84
N LYS A 44 0.61 -10.59 11.07
CA LYS A 44 0.01 -11.56 10.15
C LYS A 44 0.10 -11.03 8.72
N LEU A 45 0.63 -11.88 7.84
CA LEU A 45 0.70 -11.64 6.40
C LEU A 45 -0.58 -12.09 5.70
N GLU A 46 -0.95 -11.43 4.61
CA GLU A 46 -2.03 -11.84 3.70
C GLU A 46 -3.32 -12.19 4.46
N ALA A 47 -3.79 -11.27 5.29
CA ALA A 47 -5.02 -11.48 6.06
C ALA A 47 -6.23 -11.37 5.14
N ALA A 48 -6.99 -12.47 5.01
CA ALA A 48 -8.20 -12.49 4.20
C ALA A 48 -9.27 -11.56 4.76
N SER A 49 -9.85 -10.74 3.88
CA SER A 49 -11.02 -9.91 4.13
C SER A 49 -12.11 -10.20 3.10
N PHE A 50 -13.35 -9.87 3.43
CA PHE A 50 -14.51 -10.15 2.59
C PHE A 50 -15.38 -8.91 2.48
N PRO A 51 -15.96 -8.63 1.30
CA PRO A 51 -16.91 -7.53 1.15
C PRO A 51 -18.08 -7.68 2.13
N GLN A 52 -18.53 -6.57 2.71
CA GLN A 52 -19.65 -6.55 3.63
C GLN A 52 -20.90 -7.17 2.98
N GLY A 53 -21.62 -8.03 3.73
CA GLY A 53 -22.80 -8.74 3.23
C GLY A 53 -22.53 -9.95 2.35
N SER A 54 -21.27 -10.26 2.04
CA SER A 54 -20.91 -11.45 1.25
C SER A 54 -20.96 -12.77 2.05
N TRP A 55 -21.04 -12.71 3.37
CA TRP A 55 -21.07 -13.86 4.28
C TRP A 55 -21.70 -13.49 5.62
N ASN A 56 -22.21 -14.53 6.32
CA ASN A 56 -22.76 -14.42 7.66
C ASN A 56 -21.95 -15.33 8.57
N LEU A 57 -21.36 -14.76 9.64
CA LEU A 57 -20.55 -15.48 10.61
C LEU A 57 -21.33 -16.57 11.33
N ASP A 58 -22.60 -16.32 11.65
CA ASP A 58 -23.43 -17.30 12.31
C ASP A 58 -23.74 -18.50 11.42
N ASP A 59 -23.84 -18.27 10.10
CA ASP A 59 -24.00 -19.37 9.15
C ASP A 59 -22.75 -20.25 9.11
N ILE A 60 -21.56 -19.65 9.17
CA ILE A 60 -20.29 -20.38 9.25
C ILE A 60 -20.17 -21.13 10.58
N ARG A 61 -20.45 -20.48 11.70
CA ARG A 61 -20.43 -21.11 13.03
C ARG A 61 -21.40 -22.29 13.16
N ASN A 62 -22.52 -22.19 12.45
CA ASN A 62 -23.54 -23.25 12.41
C ASN A 62 -23.28 -24.32 11.35
N GLY A 63 -22.10 -24.32 10.72
CA GLY A 63 -21.70 -25.34 9.75
C GLY A 63 -22.47 -25.29 8.43
N LYS A 64 -23.13 -24.16 8.10
CA LYS A 64 -23.74 -24.01 6.79
C LYS A 64 -22.68 -23.92 5.69
N PRO A 65 -22.90 -24.55 4.53
CA PRO A 65 -21.93 -24.53 3.46
C PRO A 65 -21.69 -23.10 2.99
N PHE A 66 -20.44 -22.67 3.13
CA PHE A 66 -19.94 -21.38 2.65
C PHE A 66 -19.36 -21.56 1.26
N SER A 67 -20.05 -21.05 0.25
CA SER A 67 -19.53 -21.07 -1.14
C SER A 67 -18.50 -19.96 -1.32
N VAL A 68 -17.24 -20.30 -1.16
CA VAL A 68 -16.09 -19.41 -1.36
C VAL A 68 -16.00 -18.92 -2.81
N ASP A 69 -16.54 -19.69 -3.75
CA ASP A 69 -16.43 -19.41 -5.19
C ASP A 69 -17.23 -18.19 -5.66
N LYS A 70 -18.19 -17.73 -4.85
CA LYS A 70 -19.02 -16.56 -5.14
C LYS A 70 -18.61 -15.30 -4.37
N VAL A 71 -17.65 -15.41 -3.45
CA VAL A 71 -17.20 -14.31 -2.62
C VAL A 71 -15.89 -13.76 -3.15
N GLN A 72 -15.88 -12.51 -3.53
CA GLN A 72 -14.66 -11.81 -3.88
C GLN A 72 -13.79 -11.70 -2.63
N LYS A 73 -12.72 -12.49 -2.58
CA LYS A 73 -11.73 -12.40 -1.51
C LYS A 73 -10.81 -11.22 -1.78
N GLU A 74 -10.59 -10.46 -0.74
CA GLU A 74 -9.54 -9.46 -0.69
C GLU A 74 -8.53 -9.86 0.37
N TYR A 75 -7.29 -9.47 0.20
CA TYR A 75 -6.24 -9.72 1.19
C TYR A 75 -5.65 -8.39 1.61
N THR A 76 -5.41 -8.26 2.91
CA THR A 76 -4.65 -7.15 3.48
C THR A 76 -3.23 -7.63 3.69
N ASP A 77 -2.26 -6.90 3.16
CA ASP A 77 -0.86 -7.34 3.13
C ASP A 77 -0.33 -7.64 4.54
N LEU A 78 -0.59 -6.76 5.52
CA LEU A 78 -0.18 -6.95 6.91
C LEU A 78 -1.30 -6.56 7.88
N ILE A 79 -1.52 -7.39 8.89
CA ILE A 79 -2.24 -7.01 10.12
C ILE A 79 -1.25 -7.08 11.28
N VAL A 80 -1.15 -5.99 12.02
CA VAL A 80 -0.27 -5.86 13.18
C VAL A 80 -1.12 -5.78 14.44
N LYS A 81 -0.85 -6.65 15.41
CA LYS A 81 -1.43 -6.57 16.76
C LYS A 81 -0.37 -6.06 17.73
N THR A 82 -0.69 -5.05 18.49
CA THR A 82 0.18 -4.48 19.53
C THR A 82 -0.08 -5.12 20.88
N THR A 83 0.87 -4.96 21.81
CA THR A 83 0.83 -5.55 23.16
C THR A 83 -0.31 -4.98 24.01
N ASP A 84 -0.83 -3.80 23.70
CA ASP A 84 -2.03 -3.21 24.30
C ASP A 84 -3.35 -3.67 23.65
N GLY A 85 -3.26 -4.61 22.69
CA GLY A 85 -4.41 -5.26 22.06
C GLY A 85 -5.01 -4.53 20.87
N LEU A 86 -4.39 -3.42 20.41
CA LEU A 86 -4.86 -2.69 19.23
C LEU A 86 -4.40 -3.37 17.93
N TYR A 87 -5.19 -3.20 16.88
CA TYR A 87 -4.89 -3.77 15.57
C TYR A 87 -4.72 -2.67 14.52
N TYR A 88 -3.76 -2.87 13.65
CA TYR A 88 -3.43 -1.98 12.53
C TYR A 88 -3.36 -2.76 11.23
N ALA A 89 -3.83 -2.15 10.14
CA ALA A 89 -3.80 -2.74 8.81
C ALA A 89 -2.83 -1.98 7.92
N ILE A 90 -2.02 -2.69 7.12
CA ILE A 90 -1.07 -2.08 6.21
C ILE A 90 -1.27 -2.70 4.82
N GLU A 91 -1.42 -1.85 3.82
CA GLU A 91 -1.39 -2.19 2.40
C GLU A 91 -0.11 -1.66 1.79
N LEU A 92 0.56 -2.48 0.99
CA LEU A 92 1.87 -2.20 0.42
C LEU A 92 1.81 -2.15 -1.10
N LYS A 93 2.58 -1.26 -1.67
CA LYS A 93 2.90 -1.25 -3.10
C LYS A 93 4.38 -1.02 -3.30
N PHE A 94 4.96 -1.84 -4.17
CA PHE A 94 6.30 -1.63 -4.68
C PHE A 94 6.24 -1.45 -6.20
N LYS A 95 6.78 -0.33 -6.70
CA LYS A 95 6.74 -0.04 -8.14
C LYS A 95 8.09 0.44 -8.64
N GLY A 96 8.61 -0.28 -9.62
CA GLY A 96 9.82 0.10 -10.34
C GLY A 96 9.57 1.21 -11.36
N ALA A 97 10.66 1.77 -11.87
CA ALA A 97 10.68 2.77 -12.95
C ALA A 97 10.22 2.20 -14.30
N ASP A 98 10.28 3.02 -15.35
CA ASP A 98 9.87 2.66 -16.71
C ASP A 98 10.85 1.72 -17.43
N LYS A 99 12.02 1.46 -16.85
CA LYS A 99 13.00 0.46 -17.29
C LYS A 99 13.64 -0.23 -16.07
N PRO A 100 14.23 -1.42 -16.25
CA PRO A 100 14.91 -2.10 -15.15
C PRO A 100 16.20 -1.36 -14.78
N TYR A 101 16.53 -1.41 -13.49
CA TYR A 101 17.77 -0.88 -12.94
C TYR A 101 18.44 -1.91 -12.02
N LEU A 102 19.76 -1.87 -11.96
CA LEU A 102 20.55 -2.71 -11.08
C LEU A 102 21.12 -1.84 -9.95
N TYR A 103 20.86 -2.26 -8.72
CA TYR A 103 21.37 -1.63 -7.50
C TYR A 103 22.31 -2.57 -6.78
N LYS A 104 23.19 -2.03 -5.97
CA LYS A 104 24.01 -2.80 -5.05
C LYS A 104 23.39 -2.77 -3.66
N SER A 105 22.89 -3.91 -3.20
CA SER A 105 22.41 -4.09 -1.83
C SER A 105 23.56 -4.57 -0.95
N MET A 106 23.66 -4.07 0.27
CA MET A 106 24.66 -4.55 1.23
C MET A 106 24.44 -6.01 1.61
N ALA A 107 23.20 -6.46 1.67
CA ALA A 107 22.85 -7.83 2.09
C ALA A 107 23.00 -8.87 0.97
N PHE A 108 22.65 -8.52 -0.29
CA PHE A 108 22.50 -9.49 -1.37
C PHE A 108 23.36 -9.19 -2.61
N GLY A 109 24.24 -8.20 -2.56
CA GLY A 109 25.02 -7.78 -3.71
C GLY A 109 24.15 -7.08 -4.75
N ASN A 110 24.20 -7.51 -6.01
CA ASN A 110 23.45 -6.86 -7.09
C ASN A 110 21.98 -7.27 -7.08
N VAL A 111 21.07 -6.30 -6.93
CA VAL A 111 19.61 -6.48 -6.95
C VAL A 111 19.02 -5.79 -8.17
N ALA A 112 18.28 -6.54 -8.99
CA ALA A 112 17.57 -5.99 -10.12
C ALA A 112 16.17 -5.52 -9.69
N VAL A 113 15.89 -4.24 -9.89
CA VAL A 113 14.54 -3.68 -9.78
C VAL A 113 13.92 -3.65 -11.16
N LEU A 114 12.90 -4.48 -11.35
CA LEU A 114 12.29 -4.65 -12.66
C LEU A 114 11.39 -3.47 -13.04
N LYS A 115 11.17 -3.33 -14.34
CA LYS A 115 10.27 -2.35 -14.91
C LYS A 115 8.83 -2.58 -14.44
N HIS A 116 8.17 -1.49 -14.02
CA HIS A 116 6.72 -1.43 -13.83
C HIS A 116 6.17 -0.26 -14.65
N GLY A 117 5.37 -0.56 -15.66
CA GLY A 117 4.65 0.45 -16.44
C GLY A 117 3.28 0.79 -15.84
N ALA A 118 2.52 1.61 -16.59
CA ALA A 118 1.13 1.97 -16.26
C ALA A 118 0.99 2.67 -14.89
N GLU A 119 1.76 3.73 -14.68
CA GLU A 119 1.83 4.50 -13.43
C GLU A 119 0.45 4.96 -12.95
N HIS A 120 -0.40 5.40 -13.88
CA HIS A 120 -1.77 5.83 -13.59
C HIS A 120 -2.65 4.71 -13.01
N PHE A 121 -2.51 3.47 -13.52
CA PHE A 121 -3.22 2.30 -12.96
C PHE A 121 -2.71 1.95 -11.56
N ASN A 122 -1.40 2.04 -11.37
CA ASN A 122 -0.81 1.76 -10.07
C ASN A 122 -1.22 2.80 -9.03
N ALA A 123 -1.34 4.07 -9.43
CA ALA A 123 -1.85 5.13 -8.58
C ALA A 123 -3.35 4.91 -8.23
N TYR A 124 -4.17 4.52 -9.22
CA TYR A 124 -5.55 4.09 -8.97
C TYR A 124 -5.60 2.95 -7.95
N ARG A 125 -4.79 1.90 -8.15
CA ARG A 125 -4.74 0.76 -7.22
C ARG A 125 -4.32 1.17 -5.82
N PHE A 126 -3.35 2.06 -5.69
CA PHE A 126 -2.94 2.59 -4.40
C PHE A 126 -4.08 3.33 -3.69
N LEU A 127 -4.83 4.18 -4.40
CA LEU A 127 -6.00 4.86 -3.86
C LEU A 127 -7.16 3.89 -3.56
N ASN A 128 -7.28 2.81 -4.33
CA ASN A 128 -8.22 1.75 -4.03
C ASN A 128 -7.86 1.03 -2.71
N ASP A 129 -6.57 0.81 -2.44
CA ASP A 129 -6.13 0.26 -1.16
C ASP A 129 -6.44 1.22 -0.01
N VAL A 130 -6.26 2.54 -0.18
CA VAL A 130 -6.72 3.56 0.79
C VAL A 130 -8.23 3.42 1.05
N SER A 131 -9.04 3.35 -0.01
CA SER A 131 -10.50 3.17 0.10
C SER A 131 -10.88 1.82 0.75
N ARG A 132 -10.09 0.76 0.54
CA ARG A 132 -10.28 -0.54 1.21
C ARG A 132 -9.99 -0.44 2.71
N LEU A 133 -8.91 0.25 3.08
CA LEU A 133 -8.57 0.48 4.48
C LEU A 133 -9.63 1.29 5.22
N GLU A 134 -10.27 2.27 4.58
CA GLU A 134 -11.41 2.99 5.18
C GLU A 134 -12.57 2.06 5.56
N ARG A 135 -12.76 0.98 4.81
CA ARG A 135 -13.88 0.03 4.94
C ARG A 135 -13.49 -1.30 5.55
N ILE A 136 -12.30 -1.41 6.17
CA ILE A 136 -11.76 -2.70 6.60
C ILE A 136 -12.50 -3.27 7.81
N ASN A 137 -13.06 -2.42 8.68
CA ASN A 137 -13.79 -2.85 9.85
C ASN A 137 -15.04 -3.67 9.47
N GLY A 138 -15.26 -4.78 10.18
CA GLY A 138 -16.33 -5.73 9.89
C GLY A 138 -16.06 -6.66 8.69
N ARG A 139 -14.89 -6.56 8.03
CA ARG A 139 -14.53 -7.38 6.85
C ARG A 139 -13.48 -8.44 7.11
N LEU A 140 -12.72 -8.32 8.18
CA LEU A 140 -11.75 -9.34 8.55
C LEU A 140 -12.47 -10.58 9.09
N PHE A 141 -11.84 -11.76 8.92
CA PHE A 141 -12.41 -13.05 9.27
C PHE A 141 -12.80 -13.19 10.75
N ALA A 142 -12.18 -12.42 11.64
CA ALA A 142 -12.57 -12.31 13.03
C ALA A 142 -13.33 -11.00 13.23
N ASN A 143 -14.64 -11.09 13.42
CA ASN A 143 -15.52 -9.91 13.64
C ASN A 143 -15.15 -9.12 14.90
N ASP A 144 -14.36 -9.73 15.79
CA ASP A 144 -13.93 -9.11 17.04
C ASP A 144 -12.67 -8.24 16.85
N ILE A 145 -12.10 -8.22 15.61
CA ILE A 145 -10.94 -7.39 15.29
C ILE A 145 -11.43 -6.05 14.76
N ARG A 146 -11.21 -5.01 15.55
CA ARG A 146 -11.34 -3.62 15.13
C ARG A 146 -9.97 -3.09 14.76
N ILE A 147 -9.84 -2.56 13.54
CA ILE A 147 -8.64 -1.87 13.09
C ILE A 147 -8.68 -0.44 13.60
N GLU A 148 -7.67 -0.06 14.36
CA GLU A 148 -7.53 1.29 14.95
C GLU A 148 -7.10 2.29 13.88
N LYS A 149 -6.11 1.91 13.04
CA LYS A 149 -5.62 2.70 11.92
C LYS A 149 -5.22 1.80 10.76
N GLY A 150 -5.41 2.32 9.55
CA GLY A 150 -4.86 1.76 8.33
C GLY A 150 -3.66 2.56 7.83
N TYR A 151 -2.75 1.92 7.12
CA TYR A 151 -1.62 2.57 6.47
C TYR A 151 -1.47 2.03 5.04
N ALA A 152 -1.54 2.92 4.05
CA ALA A 152 -1.17 2.57 2.68
C ALA A 152 0.26 3.06 2.41
N VAL A 153 1.14 2.17 1.99
CA VAL A 153 2.56 2.44 1.76
C VAL A 153 2.92 2.17 0.31
N LEU A 154 3.55 3.14 -0.35
CA LEU A 154 4.11 2.97 -1.69
C LEU A 154 5.61 3.25 -1.65
N LEU A 155 6.42 2.28 -2.02
CA LEU A 155 7.87 2.44 -2.25
C LEU A 155 8.15 2.35 -3.75
N THR A 156 8.89 3.32 -4.30
CA THR A 156 9.15 3.39 -5.75
C THR A 156 10.46 4.08 -6.08
N ASN A 157 11.10 3.67 -7.18
CA ASN A 157 12.18 4.42 -7.82
C ASN A 157 11.71 5.17 -9.08
N ASN A 158 10.41 5.37 -9.25
CA ASN A 158 9.82 6.11 -10.36
C ASN A 158 9.31 7.49 -9.89
N SER A 159 10.06 8.54 -10.23
CA SER A 159 9.73 9.92 -9.82
C SER A 159 8.39 10.43 -10.35
N LYS A 160 7.84 9.82 -11.40
CA LYS A 160 6.54 10.19 -11.97
C LYS A 160 5.40 10.14 -10.96
N TYR A 161 5.47 9.23 -9.96
CA TYR A 161 4.43 9.18 -8.92
C TYR A 161 4.41 10.43 -8.03
N LYS A 162 5.59 11.01 -7.77
CA LYS A 162 5.74 12.16 -6.87
C LYS A 162 5.66 13.50 -7.61
N GLU A 163 6.01 13.55 -8.90
CA GLU A 163 6.20 14.77 -9.65
C GLU A 163 5.12 15.03 -10.71
N SER A 164 4.49 13.97 -11.24
CA SER A 164 3.58 14.06 -12.37
C SER A 164 2.11 13.99 -11.94
N ASP A 165 1.28 14.77 -12.62
CA ASP A 165 -0.17 14.60 -12.64
C ASP A 165 -0.65 13.66 -13.77
N PHE A 166 0.28 12.80 -14.24
CA PHE A 166 0.13 11.88 -15.37
C PHE A 166 -0.03 12.56 -16.74
N GLY A 167 0.64 13.71 -16.90
CA GLY A 167 1.05 14.27 -18.18
C GLY A 167 -0.07 14.51 -19.17
N GLY A 168 -0.90 15.50 -18.96
CA GLY A 168 -1.83 15.99 -19.97
C GLY A 168 -3.05 15.09 -20.24
N SER A 169 -3.15 13.93 -19.61
CA SER A 169 -4.37 13.13 -19.62
C SER A 169 -5.26 13.56 -18.46
N GLU A 170 -6.23 14.42 -18.72
CA GLU A 170 -7.28 14.79 -17.74
C GLU A 170 -7.99 13.56 -17.15
N ILE A 171 -7.94 12.45 -17.87
CA ILE A 171 -8.57 11.18 -17.54
C ILE A 171 -8.11 10.65 -16.17
N TRP A 172 -6.78 10.71 -15.91
CA TRP A 172 -6.17 10.12 -14.72
C TRP A 172 -5.79 11.12 -13.64
N ARG A 173 -6.02 12.40 -13.87
CA ARG A 173 -5.62 13.50 -12.99
C ARG A 173 -6.16 13.36 -11.56
N GLU A 174 -7.37 12.83 -11.42
CA GLU A 174 -7.98 12.60 -10.10
C GLU A 174 -7.22 11.56 -9.27
N TYR A 175 -6.50 10.65 -9.92
CA TYR A 175 -5.72 9.59 -9.26
C TYR A 175 -4.24 9.93 -9.07
N SER A 176 -3.80 11.14 -9.42
CA SER A 176 -2.42 11.56 -9.22
C SER A 176 -2.05 11.56 -7.73
N LEU A 177 -0.85 11.03 -7.43
CA LEU A 177 -0.26 11.02 -6.08
C LEU A 177 0.77 12.12 -5.90
N ARG A 178 0.81 13.10 -6.80
CA ARG A 178 1.77 14.20 -6.77
C ARG A 178 1.68 14.95 -5.42
N GLY A 179 2.85 15.22 -4.82
CA GLY A 179 2.95 16.00 -3.60
C GLY A 179 2.48 17.45 -3.76
N GLY A 180 2.04 18.06 -2.66
CA GLY A 180 1.64 19.47 -2.64
C GLY A 180 0.33 19.82 -3.37
N GLN A 181 -0.43 18.82 -3.82
CA GLN A 181 -1.77 19.02 -4.38
C GLN A 181 -2.84 19.14 -3.28
N LYS A 182 -4.06 19.58 -3.69
CA LYS A 182 -5.23 19.52 -2.81
C LYS A 182 -5.46 18.08 -2.34
N ALA A 183 -5.93 17.94 -1.10
CA ALA A 183 -6.29 16.66 -0.55
C ALA A 183 -7.28 15.91 -1.47
N LYS A 184 -7.06 14.61 -1.62
CA LYS A 184 -8.02 13.72 -2.29
C LYS A 184 -9.13 13.38 -1.31
N HIS A 185 -10.36 13.57 -1.76
CA HIS A 185 -11.57 13.32 -0.98
C HIS A 185 -12.78 13.17 -1.91
N GLY A 186 -13.77 12.41 -1.47
CA GLY A 186 -15.00 12.20 -2.21
C GLY A 186 -14.84 11.29 -3.41
N LEU A 187 -15.74 11.42 -4.37
CA LEU A 187 -15.85 10.52 -5.51
C LEU A 187 -14.83 10.87 -6.59
N LEU A 188 -13.83 10.02 -6.75
CA LEU A 188 -12.83 10.07 -7.82
C LEU A 188 -13.32 9.26 -9.02
N ARG A 189 -13.30 9.84 -10.21
CA ARG A 189 -13.79 9.20 -11.43
C ARG A 189 -12.78 9.31 -12.57
N ILE A 190 -12.73 8.28 -13.40
CA ILE A 190 -12.07 8.37 -14.71
C ILE A 190 -12.97 9.20 -15.63
N ARG A 191 -12.44 10.30 -16.14
CA ARG A 191 -13.18 11.20 -17.04
C ARG A 191 -13.09 10.72 -18.48
N ASN A 192 -13.48 9.47 -18.75
CA ASN A 192 -13.51 8.93 -20.11
C ASN A 192 -14.60 7.87 -20.26
N SER A 193 -15.34 7.96 -21.38
CA SER A 193 -16.39 7.00 -21.74
C SER A 193 -15.91 5.82 -22.58
N GLU A 194 -14.61 5.73 -22.90
CA GLU A 194 -14.10 4.59 -23.67
C GLU A 194 -14.25 3.28 -22.89
N LYS A 195 -14.74 2.23 -23.56
CA LYS A 195 -15.01 0.91 -22.97
C LYS A 195 -13.87 0.34 -22.13
N LYS A 196 -12.61 0.58 -22.53
CA LYS A 196 -11.42 0.09 -21.80
C LYS A 196 -11.28 0.68 -20.40
N TYR A 197 -11.92 1.80 -20.10
CA TYR A 197 -11.88 2.46 -18.80
C TYR A 197 -13.11 2.15 -17.93
N LEU A 198 -14.15 1.53 -18.50
CA LEU A 198 -15.35 1.12 -17.76
C LEU A 198 -15.08 0.00 -16.74
N ALA A 199 -13.92 -0.67 -16.86
CA ALA A 199 -13.47 -1.68 -15.89
C ALA A 199 -12.96 -1.07 -14.57
N PHE A 200 -12.81 0.26 -14.50
CA PHE A 200 -12.35 0.96 -13.30
C PHE A 200 -13.55 1.58 -12.59
N GLU A 201 -13.87 1.02 -11.45
CA GLU A 201 -14.93 1.57 -10.62
C GLU A 201 -14.49 2.93 -10.05
N PRO A 202 -15.41 3.90 -9.95
CA PRO A 202 -15.14 5.13 -9.22
C PRO A 202 -14.76 4.82 -7.77
N LEU A 203 -13.75 5.52 -7.24
CA LEU A 203 -13.35 5.39 -5.85
C LEU A 203 -14.01 6.49 -5.03
N ASN A 204 -14.62 6.13 -3.91
CA ASN A 204 -15.12 7.10 -2.94
C ASN A 204 -14.19 7.09 -1.73
N LEU A 205 -13.54 8.24 -1.47
CA LEU A 205 -12.67 8.44 -0.32
C LEU A 205 -13.42 9.30 0.71
N ASN A 206 -13.62 8.76 1.90
CA ASN A 206 -14.30 9.45 2.98
C ASN A 206 -13.37 10.40 3.74
N GLY A 207 -12.10 10.03 3.87
CA GLY A 207 -11.05 10.86 4.46
C GLY A 207 -10.50 11.91 3.50
N TYR A 208 -9.65 12.79 4.02
CA TYR A 208 -8.90 13.80 3.27
C TYR A 208 -7.44 13.42 3.23
N TYR A 209 -6.93 13.04 2.05
CA TYR A 209 -5.58 12.50 1.90
C TYR A 209 -4.67 13.45 1.15
N THR A 210 -3.60 13.88 1.80
CA THR A 210 -2.47 14.60 1.20
C THR A 210 -1.29 13.66 1.04
N PHE A 211 -0.47 13.88 0.02
CA PHE A 211 0.66 13.01 -0.29
C PHE A 211 1.96 13.73 0.04
N GLU A 212 2.59 13.29 1.13
CA GLU A 212 3.88 13.76 1.60
C GLU A 212 4.91 12.69 1.33
N TRP A 213 5.71 12.91 0.27
CA TRP A 213 6.74 11.98 -0.14
C TRP A 213 7.99 12.10 0.71
N ASN A 214 8.56 10.96 1.06
CA ASN A 214 9.83 10.83 1.76
C ASN A 214 10.87 10.27 0.79
N ASP A 215 12.11 10.75 0.90
CA ASP A 215 13.22 10.18 0.16
C ASP A 215 13.74 8.92 0.88
N TYR A 216 13.89 7.84 0.14
CA TYR A 216 14.55 6.63 0.60
C TYR A 216 16.02 6.73 0.24
N LYS A 217 16.82 7.25 1.18
CA LYS A 217 18.22 7.64 0.96
C LYS A 217 19.15 6.44 1.08
N LEU A 218 19.42 5.79 -0.04
CA LEU A 218 20.49 4.79 -0.14
C LEU A 218 21.86 5.50 -0.10
N GLU A 219 22.86 4.78 0.39
CA GLU A 219 24.25 5.24 0.28
C GLU A 219 24.67 5.38 -1.20
N PRO A 220 25.56 6.33 -1.54
CA PRO A 220 25.92 6.60 -2.94
C PRO A 220 26.46 5.38 -3.69
N ASP A 221 27.15 4.46 -3.01
CA ASP A 221 27.71 3.25 -3.60
C ASP A 221 26.64 2.15 -3.87
N ALA A 222 25.44 2.30 -3.35
CA ALA A 222 24.30 1.46 -3.71
C ALA A 222 23.81 1.73 -5.13
N MET A 223 24.08 2.92 -5.65
CA MET A 223 23.78 3.30 -7.03
C MET A 223 25.02 3.11 -7.89
N LEU A 224 25.00 2.13 -8.81
CA LEU A 224 26.15 1.78 -9.65
C LEU A 224 26.58 2.88 -10.61
N ASN A 225 25.74 3.91 -10.83
CA ASN A 225 26.07 5.14 -11.56
C ASN A 225 25.00 6.22 -11.31
N ASP A 226 25.31 7.47 -11.66
CA ASP A 226 24.46 8.66 -11.46
C ASP A 226 23.15 8.66 -12.24
N LYS A 227 22.95 7.72 -13.17
CA LYS A 227 21.72 7.60 -13.97
C LYS A 227 20.69 6.67 -13.35
N ILE A 228 21.04 6.03 -12.21
CA ILE A 228 20.13 5.17 -11.48
C ILE A 228 19.25 6.05 -10.60
N PRO A 229 17.92 5.99 -10.72
CA PRO A 229 17.03 6.81 -9.89
C PRO A 229 17.09 6.38 -8.42
N GLY A 230 17.08 7.33 -7.51
CA GLY A 230 16.85 7.07 -6.09
C GLY A 230 15.43 6.58 -5.85
N PHE A 231 15.21 6.00 -4.67
CA PHE A 231 13.87 5.63 -4.24
C PHE A 231 13.19 6.77 -3.46
N SER A 232 11.87 6.77 -3.53
CA SER A 232 11.01 7.58 -2.65
C SER A 232 9.88 6.71 -2.13
N PHE A 233 9.31 7.07 -1.00
CA PHE A 233 8.17 6.36 -0.45
C PHE A 233 7.11 7.31 0.09
N LEU A 234 5.89 6.81 0.13
CA LEU A 234 4.71 7.48 0.63
C LEU A 234 4.07 6.62 1.71
N VAL A 235 3.69 7.21 2.83
CA VAL A 235 2.88 6.57 3.87
C VAL A 235 1.62 7.40 4.07
N VAL A 236 0.48 6.84 3.77
CA VAL A 236 -0.84 7.46 4.00
C VAL A 236 -1.50 6.79 5.18
N GLU A 237 -1.81 7.57 6.21
CA GLU A 237 -2.60 7.10 7.35
C GLU A 237 -4.08 7.20 7.01
N VAL A 238 -4.83 6.17 7.37
CA VAL A 238 -6.25 6.01 7.06
C VAL A 238 -7.01 5.72 8.35
N ASP A 239 -8.10 6.45 8.58
CA ASP A 239 -9.06 6.18 9.66
C ASP A 239 -10.14 5.22 9.14
N PRO A 240 -10.15 3.95 9.62
CA PRO A 240 -11.20 3.02 9.25
C PRO A 240 -12.55 3.47 9.81
N GLN A 241 -13.56 3.42 8.97
CA GLN A 241 -14.91 3.81 9.34
C GLN A 241 -15.55 2.77 10.26
N GLU A 242 -16.39 3.22 11.19
CA GLU A 242 -17.31 2.35 11.91
C GLU A 242 -18.46 2.00 10.96
N ASN A 243 -18.76 0.71 10.82
CA ASN A 243 -19.88 0.20 10.03
C ASN A 243 -21.15 0.15 10.90
#